data_46fdaf7ae28219b7268e39435102b1da
#
_entry.id   46fdaf7ae28219b7268e39435102b1da
#
_cell.length_a   1.000
_cell.length_b   1.000
_cell.length_c   1.000
_cell.angle_alpha   90.00
_cell.angle_beta   90.00
_cell.angle_gamma   90.00
#
_symmetry.space_group_name_H-M   'P 1'
#
loop_
_entity.id
_entity.type
_entity.pdbx_description
1 polymer ?
#
loop_
_entity_poly.entity_id
_entity_poly.type
_entity_poly.pdbx_seq_one_letter_code
_entity_poly.pdbx_strand_id
1 'polypeptide(L)'
;MRYPALAVAICAVLSGCQSLDQQNVDSAPAVDLSGRTPHEPLWINGSAQAEQPKDIWERVRAGYQLQDNIGVNPRIEQQRLWFASNPSFVEKSGERSSPYIHYIVERLQERNMPMELALLPMIESAYNPFAYSPADAVGLWQFIPSTGRNFNLRQTSWYDGRRDVTASTQAAMNYLARLHEMFNGDWLLALAAYNAGEGRVSRAIERNQKLGLPTDYWNLSLPQETQNYVPKLLALSQVIMAPNAYGVSLSPIANEPYFEEVELKQRMDLSRVAALAEVDEDELYLLNPAFKKRITVDGPQHLLVPTQKVELLTANLSTLKPEDLQNWQEYVVRPGDNLHGIANRYELSVASIKELNQIAGNTLRVGQHLNLPSTAQPAPDSTPQRTVNTAIASRSYQVRNGDNLWQIAKAHNVSVTDIRRWNALKGNALRVGQDLKLQGGASTQAVARAERDDVTYYKVRKGDSLHLIAKRFNVQMKNLQSWNPRTGKALKPGQVLTLRLPD
;
A
#
# COMPACT_ATOMS: atom_id res chain seq x y z
N MET A 1 40.80 56.47 28.26
CA MET A 1 41.15 56.61 29.70
C MET A 1 40.88 55.24 30.35
N ARG A 2 42.00 54.64 30.78
CA ARG A 2 42.24 53.85 32.01
C ARG A 2 41.35 52.59 32.25
N TYR A 3 42.00 51.47 32.06
CA TYR A 3 41.78 50.22 32.79
C TYR A 3 42.04 50.39 34.30
N PRO A 4 41.54 49.44 35.16
CA PRO A 4 42.51 48.48 35.66
C PRO A 4 42.04 47.05 35.77
N ALA A 5 43.01 46.13 35.69
CA ALA A 5 43.01 44.74 36.01
C ALA A 5 43.09 44.53 37.54
N LEU A 6 42.65 43.33 37.99
CA LEU A 6 43.13 42.61 39.21
C LEU A 6 42.21 41.35 39.37
N ALA A 7 42.61 40.22 39.88
CA ALA A 7 43.87 39.55 40.22
C ALA A 7 43.46 38.08 40.46
N VAL A 8 44.42 37.22 40.28
CA VAL A 8 44.43 35.77 40.54
C VAL A 8 44.32 35.47 42.04
N ALA A 9 43.58 34.45 42.45
CA ALA A 9 43.76 33.77 43.72
C ALA A 9 43.78 32.28 43.56
N ILE A 10 44.94 31.69 43.71
CA ILE A 10 45.27 30.29 43.87
C ILE A 10 44.98 29.90 45.31
N CYS A 11 44.23 28.86 45.61
CA CYS A 11 44.23 28.15 46.90
C CYS A 11 44.52 26.68 46.67
N ALA A 12 45.74 26.31 47.09
CA ALA A 12 46.15 24.92 47.33
C ALA A 12 45.73 24.52 48.75
N VAL A 13 45.22 23.34 48.95
CA VAL A 13 45.08 22.69 50.25
C VAL A 13 45.39 21.21 50.11
N LEU A 14 46.47 20.84 50.54
CA LEU A 14 47.12 19.90 51.45
C LEU A 14 46.44 18.54 51.67
N SER A 15 47.28 17.55 51.46
CA SER A 15 47.38 16.15 51.86
C SER A 15 46.78 15.77 53.21
N GLY A 16 46.09 14.61 53.22
CA GLY A 16 45.80 13.85 54.40
C GLY A 16 46.11 12.38 54.16
N CYS A 17 47.24 11.91 54.62
CA CYS A 17 47.57 10.48 54.75
C CYS A 17 46.78 9.87 55.90
N GLN A 18 46.08 8.78 55.66
CA GLN A 18 45.76 7.82 56.75
C GLN A 18 46.24 6.46 56.31
N SER A 19 47.16 5.93 57.12
CA SER A 19 47.65 4.56 57.13
C SER A 19 46.57 3.61 57.65
N LEU A 20 46.34 2.54 56.94
CA LEU A 20 45.56 1.37 57.41
C LEU A 20 46.44 0.12 57.38
N ASP A 21 46.32 -0.64 58.45
CA ASP A 21 47.10 -1.80 58.87
C ASP A 21 47.25 -2.91 57.83
N GLN A 22 48.46 -3.49 57.81
CA GLN A 22 48.78 -4.78 57.22
C GLN A 22 48.08 -5.91 57.98
N GLN A 23 47.21 -6.65 57.35
CA GLN A 23 46.91 -8.01 57.74
C GLN A 23 47.48 -8.98 56.68
N ASN A 24 48.28 -9.90 57.18
CA ASN A 24 48.89 -11.03 56.50
C ASN A 24 47.84 -11.84 55.70
N VAL A 25 48.12 -12.07 54.44
CA VAL A 25 47.46 -13.15 53.66
C VAL A 25 48.55 -14.01 53.06
N ASP A 26 48.38 -15.31 53.30
CA ASP A 26 49.28 -16.42 52.97
C ASP A 26 49.72 -16.46 51.50
N SER A 27 50.97 -16.89 51.34
CA SER A 27 51.71 -17.11 50.11
C SER A 27 51.02 -18.14 49.17
N ALA A 28 50.53 -17.67 48.01
CA ALA A 28 50.28 -18.55 46.86
C ALA A 28 51.54 -18.69 46.01
N PRO A 29 51.78 -19.83 45.35
CA PRO A 29 53.05 -20.08 44.66
C PRO A 29 53.22 -19.15 43.42
N ALA A 30 54.47 -18.67 43.25
CA ALA A 30 54.86 -17.83 42.14
C ALA A 30 54.72 -18.61 40.81
N VAL A 31 53.91 -18.07 39.90
CA VAL A 31 53.81 -18.53 38.52
C VAL A 31 54.92 -17.86 37.74
N ASP A 32 55.81 -18.67 37.11
CA ASP A 32 56.88 -18.21 36.22
C ASP A 32 56.29 -17.55 34.98
N LEU A 33 56.50 -16.26 34.80
CA LEU A 33 56.04 -15.40 33.68
C LEU A 33 57.16 -15.07 32.64
N SER A 34 58.25 -15.82 32.63
CA SER A 34 59.38 -15.62 31.72
C SER A 34 59.15 -16.22 30.32
N GLY A 35 58.10 -15.89 29.64
CA GLY A 35 57.85 -16.38 28.30
C GLY A 35 56.70 -15.72 27.51
N ARG A 36 56.16 -14.65 28.03
CA ARG A 36 55.08 -13.97 27.28
C ARG A 36 55.58 -12.67 26.63
N THR A 37 55.55 -12.65 25.29
CA THR A 37 55.52 -11.44 24.48
C THR A 37 54.38 -10.54 24.99
N PRO A 38 54.53 -9.20 24.94
CA PRO A 38 53.41 -8.31 25.36
C PRO A 38 52.22 -8.60 24.46
N HIS A 39 51.23 -9.31 25.00
CA HIS A 39 49.94 -9.38 24.35
C HIS A 39 49.26 -8.02 24.49
N GLU A 40 48.84 -7.49 23.36
CA GLU A 40 47.86 -6.38 23.34
C GLU A 40 46.65 -6.74 24.23
N PRO A 41 46.09 -5.77 24.96
CA PRO A 41 44.99 -6.02 25.88
C PRO A 41 43.81 -6.63 25.14
N LEU A 42 43.29 -7.76 25.61
CA LEU A 42 42.19 -8.53 25.03
C LEU A 42 40.87 -7.76 24.80
N TRP A 43 40.79 -6.51 25.25
CA TRP A 43 39.64 -5.63 25.07
C TRP A 43 39.75 -4.70 23.85
N ILE A 44 40.87 -4.75 23.06
CA ILE A 44 41.03 -3.94 21.83
C ILE A 44 40.66 -4.73 20.55
N ASN A 45 40.54 -6.05 20.59
CA ASN A 45 40.17 -6.88 19.44
C ASN A 45 38.75 -7.41 19.54
N GLY A 46 37.83 -6.50 19.56
CA GLY A 46 36.42 -6.76 19.35
C GLY A 46 35.78 -5.45 18.97
N SER A 47 35.83 -5.11 17.70
CA SER A 47 34.67 -4.44 17.13
C SER A 47 33.52 -5.43 17.33
N ALA A 48 32.87 -5.37 18.49
CA ALA A 48 31.56 -5.94 18.63
C ALA A 48 30.75 -5.28 17.50
N GLN A 49 30.57 -5.98 16.38
CA GLN A 49 29.50 -5.62 15.47
C GLN A 49 28.28 -5.57 16.36
N ALA A 50 27.78 -4.36 16.62
CA ALA A 50 26.60 -4.18 17.42
C ALA A 50 25.54 -5.12 16.81
N GLU A 51 25.12 -6.11 17.61
CA GLU A 51 24.15 -7.11 17.16
C GLU A 51 22.95 -6.34 16.62
N GLN A 52 22.61 -6.54 15.36
CA GLN A 52 21.52 -5.80 14.74
C GLN A 52 20.22 -6.07 15.52
N PRO A 53 19.39 -5.05 15.74
CA PRO A 53 18.10 -5.24 16.41
C PRO A 53 17.30 -6.35 15.76
N LYS A 54 16.72 -7.24 16.55
CA LYS A 54 15.89 -8.35 16.02
C LYS A 54 14.53 -7.87 15.53
N ASP A 55 14.05 -6.75 16.09
CA ASP A 55 12.78 -6.10 15.69
C ASP A 55 13.08 -4.88 14.81
N ILE A 56 12.42 -4.81 13.65
CA ILE A 56 12.56 -3.68 12.72
C ILE A 56 12.19 -2.34 13.37
N TRP A 57 11.25 -2.33 14.31
CA TRP A 57 10.85 -1.10 15.00
C TRP A 57 11.96 -0.52 15.87
N GLU A 58 12.81 -1.37 16.48
CA GLU A 58 13.97 -0.91 17.21
C GLU A 58 14.97 -0.23 16.27
N ARG A 59 15.21 -0.81 15.09
CA ARG A 59 16.06 -0.22 14.06
C ARG A 59 15.51 1.12 13.56
N VAL A 60 14.21 1.19 13.32
CA VAL A 60 13.52 2.43 12.90
C VAL A 60 13.68 3.53 13.97
N ARG A 61 13.43 3.21 15.25
CA ARG A 61 13.59 4.16 16.37
C ARG A 61 15.03 4.66 16.51
N ALA A 62 16.00 3.76 16.38
CA ALA A 62 17.42 4.09 16.51
C ALA A 62 17.92 5.04 15.42
N GLY A 63 17.26 5.10 14.28
CA GLY A 63 17.64 5.94 13.14
C GLY A 63 16.81 7.22 13.01
N TYR A 64 16.04 7.63 14.01
CA TYR A 64 15.29 8.89 13.98
C TYR A 64 16.24 10.10 14.02
N GLN A 65 15.96 11.11 13.19
CA GLN A 65 16.76 12.32 13.03
C GLN A 65 15.91 13.59 13.07
N LEU A 66 14.58 13.49 12.99
CA LEU A 66 13.70 14.64 12.88
C LEU A 66 13.10 15.07 14.24
N GLN A 67 13.46 14.40 15.33
CA GLN A 67 12.89 14.67 16.65
C GLN A 67 13.65 15.75 17.42
N ASP A 68 14.89 16.06 17.02
CA ASP A 68 15.73 17.02 17.71
C ASP A 68 15.17 18.45 17.57
N ASN A 69 15.13 19.16 18.69
CA ASN A 69 14.73 20.58 18.77
C ASN A 69 13.29 20.93 18.38
N ILE A 70 12.38 19.94 18.30
CA ILE A 70 10.96 20.21 17.93
C ILE A 70 10.23 21.01 19.03
N GLY A 71 10.61 20.87 20.29
CA GLY A 71 9.96 21.50 21.43
C GLY A 71 8.47 21.09 21.58
N VAL A 72 7.71 21.85 22.38
CA VAL A 72 6.27 21.66 22.51
C VAL A 72 5.56 22.36 21.35
N ASN A 73 4.96 21.59 20.45
CA ASN A 73 4.25 22.12 19.29
C ASN A 73 2.79 21.68 19.31
N PRO A 74 1.82 22.63 19.39
CA PRO A 74 0.40 22.30 19.49
C PRO A 74 -0.14 21.49 18.30
N ARG A 75 0.44 21.67 17.08
CA ARG A 75 0.02 20.90 15.89
C ARG A 75 0.45 19.44 16.01
N ILE A 76 1.64 19.17 16.54
CA ILE A 76 2.13 17.81 16.79
C ILE A 76 1.29 17.16 17.88
N GLU A 77 1.02 17.90 18.99
CA GLU A 77 0.20 17.44 20.09
C GLU A 77 -1.20 17.00 19.63
N GLN A 78 -1.84 17.81 18.79
CA GLN A 78 -3.14 17.47 18.21
C GLN A 78 -3.11 16.16 17.41
N GLN A 79 -2.07 15.94 16.62
CA GLN A 79 -1.93 14.69 15.86
C GLN A 79 -1.62 13.50 16.78
N ARG A 80 -0.83 13.70 17.82
CA ARG A 80 -0.51 12.68 18.81
C ARG A 80 -1.75 12.22 19.58
N LEU A 81 -2.60 13.16 20.00
CA LEU A 81 -3.89 12.86 20.61
C LEU A 81 -4.83 12.10 19.65
N TRP A 82 -4.76 12.43 18.36
CA TRP A 82 -5.54 11.70 17.36
C TRP A 82 -5.09 10.23 17.28
N PHE A 83 -3.78 9.96 17.22
CA PHE A 83 -3.26 8.58 17.21
C PHE A 83 -3.61 7.82 18.49
N ALA A 84 -3.47 8.46 19.66
CA ALA A 84 -3.85 7.86 20.94
C ALA A 84 -5.35 7.53 21.01
N SER A 85 -6.19 8.32 20.34
CA SER A 85 -7.63 8.06 20.23
C SER A 85 -7.99 7.04 19.14
N ASN A 86 -7.04 6.69 18.28
CA ASN A 86 -7.22 5.76 17.16
C ASN A 86 -6.07 4.73 17.10
N PRO A 87 -5.78 3.97 18.17
CA PRO A 87 -4.64 3.07 18.24
C PRO A 87 -4.67 2.01 17.14
N SER A 88 -5.86 1.51 16.79
CA SER A 88 -6.04 0.50 15.75
C SER A 88 -5.57 0.95 14.36
N PHE A 89 -5.46 2.26 14.10
CA PHE A 89 -4.89 2.76 12.85
C PHE A 89 -3.38 2.44 12.81
N VAL A 90 -2.66 2.69 13.90
CA VAL A 90 -1.22 2.44 13.99
C VAL A 90 -0.95 0.93 13.95
N GLU A 91 -1.70 0.16 14.74
CA GLU A 91 -1.60 -1.30 14.83
C GLU A 91 -1.78 -1.96 13.46
N LYS A 92 -2.91 -1.70 12.79
CA LYS A 92 -3.21 -2.28 11.47
C LYS A 92 -2.26 -1.79 10.37
N SER A 93 -1.79 -0.55 10.45
CA SER A 93 -0.79 -0.06 9.50
C SER A 93 0.57 -0.69 9.76
N GLY A 94 0.92 -0.93 11.03
CA GLY A 94 2.10 -1.69 11.44
C GLY A 94 2.07 -3.11 10.90
N GLU A 95 0.98 -3.85 11.11
CA GLU A 95 0.81 -5.20 10.56
C GLU A 95 0.97 -5.24 9.04
N ARG A 96 0.32 -4.29 8.32
CA ARG A 96 0.44 -4.21 6.85
C ARG A 96 1.82 -3.81 6.36
N SER A 97 2.62 -3.15 7.19
CA SER A 97 3.99 -2.78 6.83
C SER A 97 4.94 -3.99 6.76
N SER A 98 4.61 -5.09 7.45
CA SER A 98 5.47 -6.27 7.61
C SER A 98 6.15 -6.74 6.32
N PRO A 99 5.47 -6.88 5.17
CA PRO A 99 6.13 -7.32 3.96
C PRO A 99 7.07 -6.29 3.31
N TYR A 100 7.00 -5.02 3.71
CA TYR A 100 7.66 -3.93 2.97
C TYR A 100 8.70 -3.15 3.79
N ILE A 101 8.49 -3.06 5.11
CA ILE A 101 9.21 -2.10 5.94
C ILE A 101 10.71 -2.36 6.00
N HIS A 102 11.14 -3.64 6.02
CA HIS A 102 12.56 -3.99 6.00
C HIS A 102 13.25 -3.42 4.76
N TYR A 103 12.67 -3.65 3.58
CA TYR A 103 13.21 -3.11 2.31
C TYR A 103 13.30 -1.58 2.33
N ILE A 104 12.27 -0.90 2.84
CA ILE A 104 12.24 0.57 2.93
C ILE A 104 13.34 1.07 3.88
N VAL A 105 13.50 0.45 5.05
CA VAL A 105 14.51 0.79 6.05
C VAL A 105 15.93 0.60 5.49
N GLU A 106 16.19 -0.49 4.77
CA GLU A 106 17.46 -0.71 4.06
C GLU A 106 17.76 0.46 3.10
N ARG A 107 16.78 0.82 2.25
CA ARG A 107 16.98 1.91 1.25
C ARG A 107 17.19 3.28 1.91
N LEU A 108 16.56 3.55 3.05
CA LEU A 108 16.77 4.76 3.83
C LEU A 108 18.17 4.80 4.44
N GLN A 109 18.59 3.69 5.05
CA GLN A 109 19.91 3.58 5.70
C GLN A 109 21.05 3.73 4.71
N GLU A 110 20.98 3.10 3.54
CA GLU A 110 21.97 3.23 2.46
C GLU A 110 22.19 4.69 2.03
N ARG A 111 21.21 5.54 2.22
CA ARG A 111 21.22 6.95 1.82
C ARG A 111 21.39 7.91 2.97
N ASN A 112 21.60 7.41 4.18
CA ASN A 112 21.67 8.22 5.41
C ASN A 112 20.44 9.13 5.58
N MET A 113 19.26 8.67 5.18
CA MET A 113 17.99 9.40 5.30
C MET A 113 17.36 9.14 6.67
N PRO A 114 16.58 10.11 7.23
CA PRO A 114 15.87 9.92 8.49
C PRO A 114 14.94 8.71 8.47
N MET A 115 14.98 7.90 9.51
CA MET A 115 14.14 6.69 9.61
C MET A 115 12.66 6.99 9.85
N GLU A 116 12.31 8.21 10.25
CA GLU A 116 10.90 8.65 10.26
C GLU A 116 10.25 8.54 8.88
N LEU A 117 11.02 8.61 7.80
CA LEU A 117 10.52 8.47 6.44
C LEU A 117 9.97 7.06 6.14
N ALA A 118 10.37 6.03 6.91
CA ALA A 118 9.75 4.70 6.85
C ALA A 118 8.26 4.73 7.28
N LEU A 119 7.85 5.76 8.02
CA LEU A 119 6.46 5.93 8.44
C LEU A 119 5.60 6.69 7.44
N LEU A 120 6.17 7.24 6.35
CA LEU A 120 5.39 7.93 5.31
C LEU A 120 4.31 7.05 4.70
N PRO A 121 4.56 5.78 4.32
CA PRO A 121 3.50 4.93 3.80
C PRO A 121 2.36 4.67 4.80
N MET A 122 2.59 4.81 6.13
CA MET A 122 1.51 4.75 7.11
C MET A 122 0.55 5.92 6.96
N ILE A 123 1.07 7.15 6.80
CA ILE A 123 0.22 8.35 6.69
C ILE A 123 -0.35 8.55 5.28
N GLU A 124 0.31 8.03 4.25
CA GLU A 124 -0.11 8.12 2.85
C GLU A 124 -1.20 7.08 2.49
N SER A 125 -0.96 5.83 2.82
CA SER A 125 -1.77 4.70 2.36
C SER A 125 -2.16 3.71 3.45
N ALA A 126 -1.78 3.95 4.72
CA ALA A 126 -1.81 2.95 5.79
C ALA A 126 -1.11 1.64 5.37
N TYR A 127 -0.01 1.74 4.63
CA TYR A 127 0.73 0.63 4.02
C TYR A 127 -0.13 -0.28 3.11
N ASN A 128 -1.17 0.27 2.48
CA ASN A 128 -1.95 -0.47 1.51
C ASN A 128 -1.39 -0.23 0.09
N PRO A 129 -0.80 -1.25 -0.57
CA PRO A 129 -0.22 -1.10 -1.89
C PRO A 129 -1.27 -0.88 -2.99
N PHE A 130 -2.55 -1.14 -2.70
CA PHE A 130 -3.68 -0.90 -3.59
C PHE A 130 -4.39 0.44 -3.34
N ALA A 131 -3.90 1.26 -2.40
CA ALA A 131 -4.51 2.54 -2.09
C ALA A 131 -4.64 3.41 -3.34
N TYR A 132 -5.80 4.07 -3.47
CA TYR A 132 -6.14 4.96 -4.57
C TYR A 132 -6.85 6.20 -4.02
N SER A 133 -6.34 7.38 -4.32
CA SER A 133 -6.92 8.64 -3.86
C SER A 133 -7.82 9.30 -4.91
N PRO A 134 -8.72 10.22 -4.51
CA PRO A 134 -9.51 11.02 -5.46
C PRO A 134 -8.68 11.88 -6.42
N ALA A 135 -7.40 12.11 -6.12
CA ALA A 135 -6.46 12.84 -6.95
C ALA A 135 -5.62 11.92 -7.85
N ASP A 136 -6.06 10.65 -8.06
CA ASP A 136 -5.36 9.62 -8.82
C ASP A 136 -3.98 9.26 -8.25
N ALA A 137 -3.72 9.53 -6.96
CA ALA A 137 -2.52 9.05 -6.30
C ALA A 137 -2.68 7.57 -5.94
N VAL A 138 -1.59 6.77 -6.08
CA VAL A 138 -1.66 5.30 -6.04
C VAL A 138 -0.47 4.71 -5.30
N GLY A 139 -0.72 3.58 -4.62
CA GLY A 139 0.29 2.71 -4.03
C GLY A 139 0.75 3.16 -2.65
N LEU A 140 1.82 2.56 -2.15
CA LEU A 140 2.36 2.84 -0.81
C LEU A 140 2.70 4.32 -0.61
N TRP A 141 3.31 4.94 -1.63
CA TRP A 141 3.87 6.29 -1.63
C TRP A 141 2.95 7.37 -2.21
N GLN A 142 1.75 7.01 -2.64
CA GLN A 142 0.72 7.90 -3.19
C GLN A 142 1.22 8.85 -4.30
N PHE A 143 1.99 8.29 -5.25
CA PHE A 143 2.38 9.06 -6.43
C PHE A 143 1.19 9.41 -7.32
N ILE A 144 0.99 10.69 -7.63
CA ILE A 144 0.07 11.12 -8.70
C ILE A 144 0.67 10.80 -10.08
N PRO A 145 -0.16 10.66 -11.15
CA PRO A 145 0.32 10.20 -12.45
C PRO A 145 1.47 11.04 -13.04
N SER A 146 1.43 12.36 -12.90
CA SER A 146 2.47 13.26 -13.42
C SER A 146 3.80 13.07 -12.69
N THR A 147 3.77 13.05 -11.36
CA THR A 147 4.98 12.85 -10.54
C THR A 147 5.57 11.46 -10.78
N GLY A 148 4.71 10.42 -10.87
CA GLY A 148 5.17 9.06 -11.20
C GLY A 148 5.92 9.02 -12.54
N ARG A 149 5.42 9.69 -13.59
CA ARG A 149 6.13 9.77 -14.89
C ARG A 149 7.48 10.47 -14.78
N ASN A 150 7.58 11.54 -13.99
CA ASN A 150 8.84 12.27 -13.78
C ASN A 150 9.92 11.41 -13.11
N PHE A 151 9.50 10.37 -12.37
CA PHE A 151 10.38 9.39 -11.72
C PHE A 151 10.37 8.02 -12.41
N ASN A 152 10.05 7.97 -13.71
CA ASN A 152 10.06 6.78 -14.55
C ASN A 152 9.14 5.64 -14.07
N LEU A 153 8.11 5.93 -13.28
CA LEU A 153 7.11 4.96 -12.89
C LEU A 153 6.13 4.75 -14.05
N ARG A 154 6.42 3.73 -14.85
CA ARG A 154 5.66 3.38 -16.06
C ARG A 154 4.19 3.09 -15.72
N GLN A 155 3.28 3.57 -16.56
CA GLN A 155 1.84 3.39 -16.38
C GLN A 155 1.22 2.93 -17.70
N THR A 156 0.73 1.69 -17.75
CA THR A 156 0.05 1.09 -18.90
C THR A 156 -1.28 0.48 -18.49
N SER A 157 -1.99 -0.17 -19.40
CA SER A 157 -3.19 -0.93 -19.08
C SER A 157 -2.90 -2.19 -18.24
N TRP A 158 -1.67 -2.70 -18.27
CA TRP A 158 -1.23 -3.92 -17.59
C TRP A 158 -0.44 -3.67 -16.32
N TYR A 159 0.35 -2.61 -16.30
CA TYR A 159 1.31 -2.34 -15.25
C TYR A 159 1.20 -0.89 -14.77
N ASP A 160 1.28 -0.70 -13.46
CA ASP A 160 1.37 0.64 -12.86
C ASP A 160 2.55 0.69 -11.88
N GLY A 161 3.67 1.24 -12.32
CA GLY A 161 4.91 1.34 -11.54
C GLY A 161 4.77 2.13 -10.24
N ARG A 162 3.71 2.92 -10.08
CA ARG A 162 3.43 3.62 -8.83
C ARG A 162 3.01 2.67 -7.70
N ARG A 163 2.55 1.46 -8.05
CA ARG A 163 2.23 0.36 -7.13
C ARG A 163 3.38 -0.61 -6.94
N ASP A 164 4.37 -0.59 -7.82
CA ASP A 164 5.55 -1.44 -7.70
C ASP A 164 6.31 -1.08 -6.42
N VAL A 165 6.51 -2.06 -5.56
CA VAL A 165 7.06 -1.84 -4.22
C VAL A 165 8.48 -1.30 -4.29
N THR A 166 9.34 -1.90 -5.10
CA THR A 166 10.75 -1.53 -5.21
C THR A 166 10.94 -0.26 -6.04
N ALA A 167 10.29 -0.19 -7.22
CA ALA A 167 10.38 0.98 -8.09
C ALA A 167 9.81 2.24 -7.45
N SER A 168 8.63 2.17 -6.80
CA SER A 168 8.03 3.34 -6.16
C SER A 168 8.79 3.77 -4.90
N THR A 169 9.37 2.84 -4.14
CA THR A 169 10.25 3.17 -3.01
C THR A 169 11.49 3.90 -3.48
N GLN A 170 12.15 3.40 -4.53
CA GLN A 170 13.30 4.06 -5.14
C GLN A 170 12.95 5.47 -5.64
N ALA A 171 11.80 5.63 -6.30
CA ALA A 171 11.31 6.91 -6.77
C ALA A 171 11.02 7.89 -5.61
N ALA A 172 10.42 7.39 -4.50
CA ALA A 172 10.15 8.19 -3.32
C ALA A 172 11.44 8.70 -2.66
N MET A 173 12.45 7.82 -2.50
CA MET A 173 13.76 8.20 -1.98
C MET A 173 14.43 9.27 -2.87
N ASN A 174 14.40 9.09 -4.20
CA ASN A 174 14.95 10.05 -5.14
C ASN A 174 14.20 11.39 -5.08
N TYR A 175 12.89 11.36 -4.95
CA TYR A 175 12.08 12.58 -4.84
C TYR A 175 12.36 13.33 -3.53
N LEU A 176 12.37 12.62 -2.41
CA LEU A 176 12.65 13.19 -1.10
C LEU A 176 14.08 13.76 -1.02
N ALA A 177 15.08 13.06 -1.56
CA ALA A 177 16.46 13.56 -1.63
C ALA A 177 16.54 14.86 -2.44
N ARG A 178 15.91 14.90 -3.63
CA ARG A 178 15.85 16.10 -4.48
C ARG A 178 15.17 17.28 -3.76
N LEU A 179 14.09 17.02 -3.05
CA LEU A 179 13.38 18.05 -2.28
C LEU A 179 14.24 18.55 -1.11
N HIS A 180 14.90 17.66 -0.40
CA HIS A 180 15.81 18.01 0.68
C HIS A 180 16.96 18.92 0.20
N GLU A 181 17.59 18.57 -0.93
CA GLU A 181 18.59 19.41 -1.57
C GLU A 181 18.03 20.78 -1.99
N MET A 182 16.85 20.78 -2.63
CA MET A 182 16.17 22.02 -3.08
C MET A 182 15.89 22.99 -1.95
N PHE A 183 15.60 22.50 -0.75
CA PHE A 183 15.33 23.31 0.44
C PHE A 183 16.53 23.38 1.41
N ASN A 184 17.76 23.31 0.89
CA ASN A 184 19.01 23.52 1.62
C ASN A 184 19.16 22.59 2.86
N GLY A 185 18.70 21.35 2.77
CA GLY A 185 18.81 20.39 3.85
C GLY A 185 17.69 20.45 4.89
N ASP A 186 16.62 21.22 4.65
CA ASP A 186 15.47 21.26 5.55
C ASP A 186 14.45 20.13 5.22
N TRP A 187 14.45 19.10 6.05
CA TRP A 187 13.53 17.98 5.89
C TRP A 187 12.05 18.37 6.08
N LEU A 188 11.73 19.36 6.93
CA LEU A 188 10.34 19.74 7.16
C LEU A 188 9.77 20.45 5.92
N LEU A 189 10.58 21.28 5.27
CA LEU A 189 10.24 21.90 3.98
C LEU A 189 10.16 20.86 2.85
N ALA A 190 11.09 19.89 2.82
CA ALA A 190 11.07 18.79 1.87
C ALA A 190 9.79 17.94 1.99
N LEU A 191 9.39 17.59 3.21
CA LEU A 191 8.15 16.84 3.50
C LEU A 191 6.90 17.66 3.13
N ALA A 192 6.89 18.97 3.44
CA ALA A 192 5.82 19.84 3.01
C ALA A 192 5.69 19.90 1.48
N ALA A 193 6.82 19.90 0.77
CA ALA A 193 6.87 19.90 -0.69
C ALA A 193 6.51 18.54 -1.29
N TYR A 194 6.83 17.43 -0.63
CA TYR A 194 6.36 16.10 -1.03
C TYR A 194 4.82 16.04 -1.07
N ASN A 195 4.16 16.59 -0.05
CA ASN A 195 2.69 16.62 0.05
C ASN A 195 2.05 17.67 -0.88
N ALA A 196 2.57 18.91 -0.90
CA ALA A 196 1.91 20.04 -1.58
C ALA A 196 2.47 20.36 -2.97
N GLY A 197 3.61 19.78 -3.34
CA GLY A 197 4.41 20.15 -4.49
C GLY A 197 5.40 21.29 -4.21
N GLU A 198 6.62 21.14 -4.71
CA GLU A 198 7.74 22.07 -4.50
C GLU A 198 7.42 23.52 -4.87
N GLY A 199 6.74 23.74 -5.99
CA GLY A 199 6.42 25.10 -6.44
C GLY A 199 5.48 25.87 -5.49
N ARG A 200 4.66 25.15 -4.69
CA ARG A 200 3.79 25.80 -3.69
C ARG A 200 4.59 26.24 -2.47
N VAL A 201 5.49 25.38 -2.00
CA VAL A 201 6.36 25.69 -0.86
C VAL A 201 7.33 26.81 -1.22
N SER A 202 7.97 26.78 -2.39
CA SER A 202 8.86 27.85 -2.86
C SER A 202 8.16 29.21 -2.91
N ARG A 203 6.94 29.28 -3.46
CA ARG A 203 6.16 30.53 -3.46
C ARG A 203 5.79 31.03 -2.07
N ALA A 204 5.53 30.13 -1.13
CA ALA A 204 5.27 30.52 0.26
C ALA A 204 6.53 31.08 0.95
N ILE A 205 7.69 30.48 0.68
CA ILE A 205 9.01 30.99 1.14
C ILE A 205 9.27 32.39 0.56
N GLU A 206 9.16 32.57 -0.76
CA GLU A 206 9.36 33.84 -1.43
C GLU A 206 8.43 34.95 -0.89
N ARG A 207 7.18 34.60 -0.60
CA ARG A 207 6.22 35.53 0.00
C ARG A 207 6.67 35.99 1.39
N ASN A 208 7.09 35.05 2.24
CA ASN A 208 7.56 35.37 3.59
C ASN A 208 8.85 36.21 3.54
N GLN A 209 9.79 35.86 2.64
CA GLN A 209 11.02 36.66 2.42
C GLN A 209 10.71 38.12 2.06
N LYS A 210 9.78 38.36 1.14
CA LYS A 210 9.34 39.72 0.74
C LYS A 210 8.71 40.51 1.89
N LEU A 211 8.12 39.80 2.85
CA LEU A 211 7.48 40.41 4.03
C LEU A 211 8.41 40.47 5.25
N GLY A 212 9.66 40.01 5.14
CA GLY A 212 10.59 39.93 6.29
C GLY A 212 10.15 38.95 7.37
N LEU A 213 9.34 37.93 7.01
CA LEU A 213 8.86 36.89 7.92
C LEU A 213 9.75 35.64 7.87
N PRO A 214 9.74 34.80 8.93
CA PRO A 214 10.47 33.55 8.94
C PRO A 214 10.01 32.59 7.78
N THR A 215 10.97 31.86 7.23
CA THR A 215 10.76 31.00 6.05
C THR A 215 10.79 29.51 6.36
N ASP A 216 10.93 29.14 7.63
CA ASP A 216 10.82 27.76 8.08
C ASP A 216 9.39 27.23 7.92
N TYR A 217 9.26 25.90 7.90
CA TYR A 217 7.97 25.23 7.70
C TYR A 217 6.84 25.74 8.60
N TRP A 218 7.14 26.02 9.88
CA TRP A 218 6.13 26.36 10.90
C TRP A 218 5.47 27.72 10.65
N ASN A 219 6.17 28.61 9.95
CA ASN A 219 5.76 29.97 9.65
C ASN A 219 5.19 30.15 8.24
N LEU A 220 5.23 29.13 7.39
CA LEU A 220 4.69 29.22 6.03
C LEU A 220 3.15 29.10 6.00
N SER A 221 2.53 29.98 5.20
CA SER A 221 1.10 29.88 4.86
C SER A 221 0.88 28.81 3.79
N LEU A 222 0.72 27.56 4.22
CA LEU A 222 0.47 26.39 3.38
C LEU A 222 -0.99 25.92 3.48
N PRO A 223 -1.48 25.06 2.59
CA PRO A 223 -2.79 24.42 2.75
C PRO A 223 -2.91 23.68 4.09
N GLN A 224 -4.10 23.63 4.66
CA GLN A 224 -4.34 23.00 5.96
C GLN A 224 -3.87 21.54 6.01
N GLU A 225 -4.06 20.79 4.93
CA GLU A 225 -3.57 19.42 4.80
C GLU A 225 -2.04 19.38 5.00
N THR A 226 -1.31 20.24 4.27
CA THR A 226 0.15 20.31 4.35
C THR A 226 0.63 20.82 5.71
N GLN A 227 -0.09 21.78 6.31
CA GLN A 227 0.22 22.25 7.67
C GLN A 227 0.06 21.14 8.73
N ASN A 228 -0.72 20.10 8.46
CA ASN A 228 -0.92 18.95 9.34
C ASN A 228 -0.03 17.75 8.96
N TYR A 229 0.53 17.73 7.76
CA TYR A 229 1.27 16.58 7.23
C TYR A 229 2.56 16.29 8.01
N VAL A 230 3.42 17.29 8.14
CA VAL A 230 4.68 17.15 8.91
C VAL A 230 4.38 16.87 10.38
N PRO A 231 3.50 17.65 11.08
CA PRO A 231 3.09 17.31 12.43
C PRO A 231 2.55 15.88 12.60
N LYS A 232 1.83 15.36 11.60
CA LYS A 232 1.32 13.98 11.63
C LYS A 232 2.44 12.95 11.60
N LEU A 233 3.46 13.16 10.75
CA LEU A 233 4.63 12.27 10.71
C LEU A 233 5.40 12.31 12.03
N LEU A 234 5.69 13.49 12.54
CA LEU A 234 6.42 13.68 13.80
C LEU A 234 5.66 13.13 15.01
N ALA A 235 4.36 13.30 15.05
CA ALA A 235 3.52 12.69 16.08
C ALA A 235 3.50 11.16 15.99
N LEU A 236 3.40 10.62 14.77
CA LEU A 236 3.45 9.17 14.56
C LEU A 236 4.78 8.58 15.01
N SER A 237 5.91 9.21 14.69
CA SER A 237 7.21 8.73 15.15
C SER A 237 7.35 8.78 16.67
N GLN A 238 6.77 9.77 17.37
CA GLN A 238 6.70 9.81 18.83
C GLN A 238 5.83 8.67 19.39
N VAL A 239 4.72 8.36 18.75
CA VAL A 239 3.88 7.21 19.13
C VAL A 239 4.62 5.88 18.92
N ILE A 240 5.31 5.71 17.80
CA ILE A 240 6.14 4.52 17.53
C ILE A 240 7.32 4.42 18.51
N MET A 241 7.86 5.55 19.00
CA MET A 241 8.92 5.58 20.00
C MET A 241 8.48 4.95 21.33
N ALA A 242 7.25 5.22 21.76
CA ALA A 242 6.71 4.74 23.04
C ALA A 242 5.24 4.26 22.88
N PRO A 243 4.97 3.21 22.10
CA PRO A 243 3.60 2.85 21.69
C PRO A 243 2.69 2.57 22.87
N ASN A 244 3.18 1.89 23.91
CA ASN A 244 2.40 1.58 25.12
C ASN A 244 1.89 2.84 25.85
N ALA A 245 2.64 3.96 25.79
CA ALA A 245 2.24 5.22 26.41
C ALA A 245 1.01 5.84 25.74
N TYR A 246 0.71 5.41 24.50
CA TYR A 246 -0.42 5.87 23.70
C TYR A 246 -1.49 4.82 23.48
N GLY A 247 -1.44 3.71 24.23
CA GLY A 247 -2.40 2.62 24.12
C GLY A 247 -2.31 1.84 22.81
N VAL A 248 -1.15 1.89 22.13
CA VAL A 248 -0.88 1.18 20.87
C VAL A 248 -0.15 -0.12 21.17
N SER A 249 -0.67 -1.24 20.66
CA SER A 249 -0.02 -2.54 20.69
C SER A 249 0.65 -2.82 19.35
N LEU A 250 1.92 -2.43 19.22
CA LEU A 250 2.67 -2.61 17.98
C LEU A 250 3.25 -4.01 17.92
N SER A 251 2.79 -4.82 16.95
CA SER A 251 3.31 -6.18 16.75
C SER A 251 4.78 -6.12 16.30
N PRO A 252 5.67 -6.95 16.89
CA PRO A 252 7.05 -7.04 16.45
C PRO A 252 7.13 -7.57 15.00
N ILE A 253 8.06 -7.03 14.24
CA ILE A 253 8.36 -7.46 12.87
C ILE A 253 9.84 -7.83 12.81
N ALA A 254 10.15 -9.01 12.30
CA ALA A 254 11.52 -9.47 12.16
C ALA A 254 12.35 -8.51 11.30
N ASN A 255 13.56 -8.18 11.75
CA ASN A 255 14.49 -7.32 11.01
C ASN A 255 15.26 -8.16 9.97
N GLU A 256 14.52 -8.72 9.02
CA GLU A 256 15.06 -9.55 7.94
C GLU A 256 14.26 -9.33 6.65
N PRO A 257 14.83 -9.61 5.47
CA PRO A 257 14.12 -9.47 4.20
C PRO A 257 12.91 -10.39 4.15
N TYR A 258 11.73 -9.81 3.86
CA TYR A 258 10.51 -10.58 3.64
C TYR A 258 10.45 -11.19 2.25
N PHE A 259 11.00 -10.50 1.25
CA PHE A 259 10.97 -10.91 -0.15
C PHE A 259 12.33 -10.72 -0.82
N GLU A 260 12.51 -11.43 -1.91
CA GLU A 260 13.61 -11.25 -2.86
C GLU A 260 13.07 -11.12 -4.28
N GLU A 261 13.88 -10.58 -5.18
CA GLU A 261 13.56 -10.47 -6.61
C GLU A 261 13.95 -11.78 -7.32
N VAL A 262 12.98 -12.42 -7.98
CA VAL A 262 13.21 -13.61 -8.82
C VAL A 262 13.00 -13.25 -10.28
N GLU A 263 14.03 -13.40 -11.11
CA GLU A 263 13.95 -13.14 -12.53
C GLU A 263 13.07 -14.16 -13.25
N LEU A 264 12.21 -13.66 -14.13
CA LEU A 264 11.39 -14.46 -15.01
C LEU A 264 11.94 -14.37 -16.44
N LYS A 265 12.24 -15.50 -17.05
CA LYS A 265 12.72 -15.55 -18.44
C LYS A 265 11.63 -15.15 -19.45
N GLN A 266 10.40 -15.10 -19.04
CA GLN A 266 9.23 -14.79 -19.87
C GLN A 266 8.04 -14.29 -19.08
N ARG A 267 7.02 -13.83 -19.79
CA ARG A 267 5.73 -13.39 -19.20
C ARG A 267 5.00 -14.56 -18.56
N MET A 268 4.52 -14.38 -17.35
CA MET A 268 3.79 -15.41 -16.59
C MET A 268 2.56 -14.82 -15.91
N ASP A 269 1.57 -15.67 -15.67
CA ASP A 269 0.47 -15.37 -14.77
C ASP A 269 0.89 -15.56 -13.32
N LEU A 270 0.46 -14.67 -12.43
CA LEU A 270 0.81 -14.74 -11.00
C LEU A 270 0.25 -16.02 -10.35
N SER A 271 -0.91 -16.52 -10.80
CA SER A 271 -1.47 -17.77 -10.29
C SER A 271 -0.54 -18.96 -10.58
N ARG A 272 0.07 -18.97 -11.79
CA ARG A 272 1.05 -19.98 -12.16
C ARG A 272 2.33 -19.88 -11.33
N VAL A 273 2.83 -18.67 -11.14
CA VAL A 273 4.02 -18.44 -10.29
C VAL A 273 3.72 -18.82 -8.84
N ALA A 274 2.55 -18.46 -8.32
CA ALA A 274 2.12 -18.82 -6.98
C ALA A 274 2.08 -20.33 -6.78
N ALA A 275 1.54 -21.08 -7.77
CA ALA A 275 1.55 -22.54 -7.74
C ALA A 275 2.97 -23.14 -7.78
N LEU A 276 3.88 -22.58 -8.59
CA LEU A 276 5.27 -23.02 -8.67
C LEU A 276 6.08 -22.70 -7.40
N ALA A 277 5.76 -21.61 -6.73
CA ALA A 277 6.38 -21.20 -5.47
C ALA A 277 5.71 -21.83 -4.24
N GLU A 278 4.55 -22.48 -4.40
CA GLU A 278 3.68 -22.90 -3.29
C GLU A 278 3.39 -21.75 -2.31
N VAL A 279 3.00 -20.60 -2.87
CA VAL A 279 2.61 -19.38 -2.16
C VAL A 279 1.14 -19.10 -2.46
N ASP A 280 0.46 -18.48 -1.50
CA ASP A 280 -0.89 -17.95 -1.75
C ASP A 280 -0.86 -16.87 -2.84
N GLU A 281 -1.78 -16.94 -3.81
CA GLU A 281 -1.79 -15.99 -4.93
C GLU A 281 -2.02 -14.55 -4.48
N ASP A 282 -2.83 -14.32 -3.45
CA ASP A 282 -3.08 -12.98 -2.93
C ASP A 282 -1.86 -12.44 -2.18
N GLU A 283 -1.08 -13.28 -1.49
CA GLU A 283 0.20 -12.91 -0.90
C GLU A 283 1.21 -12.52 -1.98
N LEU A 284 1.34 -13.32 -3.05
CA LEU A 284 2.20 -12.97 -4.17
C LEU A 284 1.75 -11.68 -4.86
N TYR A 285 0.44 -11.44 -4.96
CA TYR A 285 -0.10 -10.22 -5.54
C TYR A 285 0.07 -9.00 -4.62
N LEU A 286 0.06 -9.15 -3.29
CA LEU A 286 0.40 -8.09 -2.35
C LEU A 286 1.84 -7.59 -2.53
N LEU A 287 2.77 -8.49 -2.86
CA LEU A 287 4.15 -8.12 -3.18
C LEU A 287 4.30 -7.51 -4.59
N ASN A 288 3.42 -7.86 -5.52
CA ASN A 288 3.47 -7.46 -6.93
C ASN A 288 2.21 -6.71 -7.41
N PRO A 289 1.74 -5.69 -6.70
CA PRO A 289 0.45 -5.04 -6.97
C PRO A 289 0.46 -4.17 -8.24
N ALA A 290 1.63 -3.97 -8.82
CA ALA A 290 1.82 -3.22 -10.06
C ALA A 290 1.25 -3.94 -11.29
N PHE A 291 1.20 -5.27 -11.27
CA PHE A 291 0.65 -6.08 -12.35
C PHE A 291 -0.88 -6.13 -12.26
N LYS A 292 -1.54 -5.12 -12.80
CA LYS A 292 -2.99 -4.83 -12.65
C LYS A 292 -3.93 -5.98 -13.03
N LYS A 293 -3.48 -6.91 -13.86
CA LYS A 293 -4.24 -8.07 -14.31
C LYS A 293 -3.60 -9.40 -13.89
N ARG A 294 -2.71 -9.33 -12.88
CA ARG A 294 -1.99 -10.48 -12.36
C ARG A 294 -1.17 -11.24 -13.43
N ILE A 295 -0.71 -10.55 -14.48
CA ILE A 295 0.16 -11.10 -15.53
C ILE A 295 1.37 -10.18 -15.67
N THR A 296 2.56 -10.74 -15.79
CA THR A 296 3.84 -10.00 -15.87
C THR A 296 4.07 -9.38 -17.24
N VAL A 297 3.15 -8.49 -17.65
CA VAL A 297 3.21 -7.73 -18.90
C VAL A 297 3.56 -6.29 -18.59
N ASP A 298 4.42 -5.68 -19.40
CA ASP A 298 4.81 -4.28 -19.34
C ASP A 298 5.56 -3.84 -18.07
N GLY A 299 5.77 -4.74 -17.13
CA GLY A 299 6.57 -4.50 -15.93
C GLY A 299 8.01 -4.98 -16.07
N PRO A 300 8.76 -5.02 -14.96
CA PRO A 300 10.07 -5.65 -14.90
C PRO A 300 9.99 -7.15 -15.18
N GLN A 301 11.11 -7.73 -15.59
CA GLN A 301 11.20 -9.18 -15.81
C GLN A 301 11.53 -9.94 -14.51
N HIS A 302 11.09 -9.44 -13.38
CA HIS A 302 11.20 -10.11 -12.09
C HIS A 302 9.89 -9.99 -11.32
N LEU A 303 9.75 -10.84 -10.32
CA LEU A 303 8.71 -10.75 -9.29
C LEU A 303 9.35 -10.73 -7.91
N LEU A 304 8.69 -10.06 -6.97
CA LEU A 304 8.98 -10.16 -5.55
C LEU A 304 8.33 -11.43 -5.01
N VAL A 305 9.11 -12.29 -4.39
CA VAL A 305 8.70 -13.59 -3.88
C VAL A 305 9.15 -13.69 -2.42
N PRO A 306 8.33 -14.24 -1.50
CA PRO A 306 8.77 -14.46 -0.13
C PRO A 306 10.10 -15.21 -0.09
N THR A 307 11.07 -14.70 0.67
CA THR A 307 12.46 -15.20 0.73
C THR A 307 12.52 -16.72 0.91
N GLN A 308 11.65 -17.27 1.77
CA GLN A 308 11.58 -18.71 2.05
C GLN A 308 11.13 -19.57 0.85
N LYS A 309 10.62 -18.94 -0.21
CA LYS A 309 10.06 -19.62 -1.40
C LYS A 309 10.90 -19.45 -2.65
N VAL A 310 11.96 -18.65 -2.59
CA VAL A 310 12.83 -18.31 -3.74
C VAL A 310 13.51 -19.55 -4.29
N GLU A 311 14.10 -20.38 -3.44
CA GLU A 311 14.80 -21.61 -3.87
C GLU A 311 13.84 -22.57 -4.58
N LEU A 312 12.66 -22.79 -4.00
CA LEU A 312 11.63 -23.67 -4.59
C LEU A 312 11.18 -23.16 -5.96
N LEU A 313 10.85 -21.86 -6.04
CA LEU A 313 10.43 -21.26 -7.31
C LEU A 313 11.53 -21.37 -8.37
N THR A 314 12.77 -21.04 -8.01
CA THR A 314 13.91 -21.09 -8.94
C THR A 314 14.17 -22.50 -9.45
N ALA A 315 14.08 -23.51 -8.57
CA ALA A 315 14.18 -24.90 -8.95
C ALA A 315 13.08 -25.29 -9.95
N ASN A 316 11.83 -24.97 -9.63
CA ASN A 316 10.68 -25.29 -10.49
C ASN A 316 10.73 -24.54 -11.83
N LEU A 317 11.14 -23.26 -11.86
CA LEU A 317 11.33 -22.50 -13.11
C LEU A 317 12.41 -23.11 -14.00
N SER A 318 13.45 -23.69 -13.41
CA SER A 318 14.55 -24.32 -14.18
C SER A 318 14.14 -25.61 -14.88
N THR A 319 13.14 -26.31 -14.35
CA THR A 319 12.64 -27.58 -14.89
C THR A 319 11.54 -27.40 -15.95
N LEU A 320 10.97 -26.19 -16.05
CA LEU A 320 9.90 -25.91 -17.01
C LEU A 320 10.43 -25.90 -18.44
N LYS A 321 9.77 -26.63 -19.32
CA LYS A 321 10.01 -26.56 -20.75
C LYS A 321 9.35 -25.33 -21.35
N PRO A 322 9.86 -24.79 -22.48
CA PRO A 322 9.24 -23.63 -23.16
C PRO A 322 7.73 -23.82 -23.47
N GLU A 323 7.32 -25.05 -23.77
CA GLU A 323 5.93 -25.42 -24.01
C GLU A 323 5.04 -25.35 -22.77
N ASP A 324 5.58 -25.66 -21.59
CA ASP A 324 4.86 -25.60 -20.30
C ASP A 324 4.70 -24.15 -19.79
N LEU A 325 5.46 -23.25 -20.35
CA LEU A 325 5.51 -21.84 -19.97
C LEU A 325 4.46 -21.01 -20.70
N GLN A 326 3.82 -21.56 -21.74
CA GLN A 326 2.83 -20.85 -22.56
C GLN A 326 1.44 -20.86 -21.90
N ASN A 327 1.21 -19.94 -20.97
CA ASN A 327 -0.17 -19.55 -20.61
C ASN A 327 -0.80 -18.62 -21.66
N TRP A 328 -0.27 -18.68 -22.88
CA TRP A 328 -0.76 -17.93 -24.03
C TRP A 328 -1.33 -18.93 -25.02
N GLN A 329 -2.60 -18.72 -25.39
CA GLN A 329 -3.18 -19.46 -26.50
C GLN A 329 -3.10 -18.62 -27.76
N GLU A 330 -2.74 -19.28 -28.83
CA GLU A 330 -2.85 -18.70 -30.14
C GLU A 330 -4.32 -18.73 -30.59
N TYR A 331 -4.88 -17.55 -30.80
CA TYR A 331 -6.22 -17.42 -31.33
C TYR A 331 -6.16 -17.01 -32.80
N VAL A 332 -6.74 -17.81 -33.69
CA VAL A 332 -6.87 -17.49 -35.10
C VAL A 332 -8.18 -16.74 -35.34
N VAL A 333 -8.08 -15.50 -35.86
CA VAL A 333 -9.24 -14.64 -36.15
C VAL A 333 -10.14 -15.31 -37.19
N ARG A 334 -11.42 -15.48 -36.84
CA ARG A 334 -12.44 -16.12 -37.66
C ARG A 334 -13.29 -15.11 -38.43
N PRO A 335 -13.98 -15.48 -39.51
CA PRO A 335 -14.95 -14.60 -40.17
C PRO A 335 -16.00 -14.08 -39.18
N GLY A 336 -16.23 -12.78 -39.14
CA GLY A 336 -17.14 -12.12 -38.21
C GLY A 336 -16.55 -11.68 -36.87
N ASP A 337 -15.30 -12.07 -36.56
CA ASP A 337 -14.61 -11.57 -35.37
C ASP A 337 -14.26 -10.09 -35.49
N ASN A 338 -14.31 -9.45 -34.35
CA ASN A 338 -13.82 -8.10 -34.17
C ASN A 338 -13.15 -7.96 -32.79
N LEU A 339 -12.32 -6.92 -32.60
CA LEU A 339 -11.57 -6.72 -31.36
C LEU A 339 -12.47 -6.65 -30.12
N HIS A 340 -13.68 -6.08 -30.21
CA HIS A 340 -14.61 -6.02 -29.08
C HIS A 340 -15.20 -7.38 -28.73
N GLY A 341 -15.56 -8.18 -29.74
CA GLY A 341 -16.09 -9.53 -29.55
C GLY A 341 -15.04 -10.45 -28.92
N ILE A 342 -13.80 -10.39 -29.40
CA ILE A 342 -12.68 -11.14 -28.83
C ILE A 342 -12.37 -10.62 -27.42
N ALA A 343 -12.32 -9.31 -27.22
CA ALA A 343 -12.08 -8.69 -25.92
C ALA A 343 -13.10 -9.15 -24.87
N ASN A 344 -14.39 -9.16 -25.22
CA ASN A 344 -15.44 -9.63 -24.32
C ASN A 344 -15.35 -11.15 -24.04
N ARG A 345 -14.99 -11.96 -25.05
CA ARG A 345 -14.85 -13.41 -24.91
C ARG A 345 -13.71 -13.80 -23.97
N TYR A 346 -12.65 -13.04 -24.02
CA TYR A 346 -11.43 -13.29 -23.23
C TYR A 346 -11.30 -12.37 -22.01
N GLU A 347 -12.35 -11.64 -21.64
CA GLU A 347 -12.38 -10.68 -20.52
C GLU A 347 -11.22 -9.65 -20.55
N LEU A 348 -10.80 -9.29 -21.77
CA LEU A 348 -9.74 -8.33 -22.03
C LEU A 348 -10.31 -6.99 -22.48
N SER A 349 -9.50 -5.93 -22.40
CA SER A 349 -9.81 -4.69 -23.11
C SER A 349 -9.34 -4.77 -24.57
N VAL A 350 -10.01 -4.04 -25.47
CA VAL A 350 -9.52 -3.88 -26.84
C VAL A 350 -8.12 -3.31 -26.90
N ALA A 351 -7.81 -2.34 -26.00
CA ALA A 351 -6.48 -1.78 -25.86
C ALA A 351 -5.45 -2.86 -25.48
N SER A 352 -5.80 -3.75 -24.56
CA SER A 352 -4.93 -4.86 -24.15
C SER A 352 -4.63 -5.83 -25.30
N ILE A 353 -5.64 -6.21 -26.09
CA ILE A 353 -5.44 -7.11 -27.25
C ILE A 353 -4.52 -6.42 -28.28
N LYS A 354 -4.75 -5.16 -28.55
CA LYS A 354 -3.92 -4.41 -29.50
C LYS A 354 -2.46 -4.31 -29.05
N GLU A 355 -2.25 -3.98 -27.79
CA GLU A 355 -0.93 -3.84 -27.19
C GLU A 355 -0.17 -5.19 -27.18
N LEU A 356 -0.84 -6.27 -26.76
CA LEU A 356 -0.26 -7.63 -26.75
C LEU A 356 0.18 -8.12 -28.12
N ASN A 357 -0.58 -7.73 -29.14
CA ASN A 357 -0.38 -8.22 -30.52
C ASN A 357 0.18 -7.15 -31.46
N GLN A 358 0.63 -6.00 -30.92
CA GLN A 358 1.20 -4.88 -31.67
C GLN A 358 0.28 -4.39 -32.81
N ILE A 359 -1.04 -4.38 -32.58
CA ILE A 359 -2.02 -3.98 -33.58
C ILE A 359 -2.19 -2.45 -33.54
N ALA A 360 -1.75 -1.76 -34.58
CA ALA A 360 -1.85 -0.30 -34.67
C ALA A 360 -3.29 0.20 -34.93
N GLY A 361 -4.07 -0.53 -35.75
CA GLY A 361 -5.44 -0.17 -36.15
C GLY A 361 -6.53 -0.88 -35.31
N ASN A 362 -7.79 -0.79 -35.76
CA ASN A 362 -8.93 -1.49 -35.15
C ASN A 362 -9.41 -2.66 -36.01
N THR A 363 -8.77 -2.92 -37.14
CA THR A 363 -9.18 -3.94 -38.11
C THR A 363 -8.36 -5.21 -37.91
N LEU A 364 -9.06 -6.35 -37.82
CA LEU A 364 -8.47 -7.68 -37.84
C LEU A 364 -8.61 -8.31 -39.22
N ARG A 365 -7.65 -9.17 -39.58
CA ARG A 365 -7.74 -9.99 -40.82
C ARG A 365 -8.16 -11.40 -40.46
N VAL A 366 -9.08 -11.99 -41.20
CA VAL A 366 -9.42 -13.41 -41.06
C VAL A 366 -8.15 -14.24 -41.26
N GLY A 367 -7.89 -15.20 -40.38
CA GLY A 367 -6.64 -15.95 -40.35
C GLY A 367 -5.49 -15.27 -39.62
N GLN A 368 -5.66 -14.05 -39.11
CA GLN A 368 -4.64 -13.40 -38.27
C GLN A 368 -4.48 -14.14 -36.94
N HIS A 369 -3.26 -14.38 -36.55
CA HIS A 369 -2.91 -15.00 -35.28
C HIS A 369 -2.82 -13.93 -34.19
N LEU A 370 -3.52 -14.17 -33.06
CA LEU A 370 -3.48 -13.32 -31.88
C LEU A 370 -2.99 -14.17 -30.69
N ASN A 371 -2.02 -13.65 -29.97
CA ASN A 371 -1.60 -14.22 -28.68
C ASN A 371 -2.51 -13.67 -27.59
N LEU A 372 -3.28 -14.52 -26.94
CA LEU A 372 -4.21 -14.18 -25.87
C LEU A 372 -3.86 -14.97 -24.60
N PRO A 373 -4.05 -14.39 -23.38
CA PRO A 373 -3.84 -15.13 -22.14
C PRO A 373 -4.77 -16.36 -22.06
N SER A 374 -4.25 -17.53 -21.70
CA SER A 374 -5.05 -18.75 -21.59
C SER A 374 -5.91 -18.81 -20.33
N THR A 375 -5.69 -17.92 -19.35
CA THR A 375 -6.54 -17.75 -18.16
C THR A 375 -7.93 -17.22 -18.49
N ALA A 376 -8.10 -16.58 -19.63
CA ALA A 376 -9.39 -16.28 -20.18
C ALA A 376 -9.93 -17.51 -20.89
N GLN A 377 -10.55 -18.46 -20.16
CA GLN A 377 -11.28 -19.55 -20.82
C GLN A 377 -12.33 -18.94 -21.75
N PRO A 378 -12.33 -19.28 -23.05
CA PRO A 378 -13.43 -18.86 -23.91
C PRO A 378 -14.72 -19.41 -23.31
N ALA A 379 -15.69 -18.53 -23.11
CA ALA A 379 -17.06 -19.00 -22.89
C ALA A 379 -17.36 -19.98 -24.01
N PRO A 380 -17.82 -21.23 -23.71
CA PRO A 380 -17.95 -22.26 -24.71
C PRO A 380 -18.78 -21.74 -25.88
N ASP A 381 -18.22 -21.84 -27.08
CA ASP A 381 -18.91 -21.55 -28.32
C ASP A 381 -20.22 -22.34 -28.33
N SER A 382 -21.34 -21.64 -28.26
CA SER A 382 -22.66 -22.21 -28.46
C SER A 382 -22.88 -22.54 -29.93
N THR A 383 -22.18 -23.57 -30.43
CA THR A 383 -22.64 -24.36 -31.56
C THR A 383 -23.56 -25.42 -30.98
N PRO A 384 -24.76 -25.65 -31.51
CA PRO A 384 -25.68 -26.61 -30.95
C PRO A 384 -25.23 -28.03 -31.27
N GLN A 385 -24.40 -28.63 -30.43
CA GLN A 385 -24.26 -30.07 -30.40
C GLN A 385 -25.30 -30.64 -29.44
N ARG A 386 -26.28 -31.26 -30.06
CA ARG A 386 -27.27 -32.13 -29.48
C ARG A 386 -26.55 -33.27 -28.76
N THR A 387 -26.62 -33.33 -27.44
CA THR A 387 -26.85 -34.63 -26.76
C THR A 387 -26.98 -34.47 -25.25
N VAL A 388 -27.92 -35.22 -24.73
CA VAL A 388 -28.13 -35.83 -23.41
C VAL A 388 -28.66 -34.96 -22.31
N ASN A 389 -29.98 -35.09 -22.13
CA ASN A 389 -30.74 -34.70 -20.94
C ASN A 389 -30.12 -35.21 -19.65
N THR A 390 -29.65 -34.27 -18.84
CA THR A 390 -29.73 -34.41 -17.39
C THR A 390 -30.63 -33.28 -16.92
N ALA A 391 -31.82 -33.63 -16.45
CA ALA A 391 -32.85 -32.68 -16.03
C ALA A 391 -32.37 -31.85 -14.85
N ILE A 392 -31.83 -30.64 -15.12
CA ILE A 392 -31.66 -29.62 -14.13
C ILE A 392 -33.03 -28.96 -13.95
N ALA A 393 -33.62 -29.10 -12.76
CA ALA A 393 -34.89 -28.49 -12.41
C ALA A 393 -34.82 -26.97 -12.58
N SER A 394 -35.30 -26.44 -13.70
CA SER A 394 -35.50 -25.03 -13.91
C SER A 394 -36.67 -24.56 -13.06
N ARG A 395 -36.40 -23.69 -12.08
CA ARG A 395 -37.45 -22.98 -11.35
C ARG A 395 -37.81 -21.71 -12.12
N SER A 396 -39.09 -21.44 -12.32
CA SER A 396 -39.55 -20.14 -12.80
C SER A 396 -40.02 -19.28 -11.63
N TYR A 397 -39.77 -17.99 -11.72
CA TYR A 397 -40.24 -17.01 -10.76
C TYR A 397 -41.01 -15.91 -11.46
N GLN A 398 -42.25 -15.66 -11.05
CA GLN A 398 -43.07 -14.58 -11.59
C GLN A 398 -42.83 -13.28 -10.79
N VAL A 399 -42.42 -12.23 -11.47
CA VAL A 399 -42.13 -10.92 -10.88
C VAL A 399 -43.41 -10.31 -10.27
N ARG A 400 -43.34 -9.91 -9.04
CA ARG A 400 -44.42 -9.28 -8.27
C ARG A 400 -44.22 -7.75 -8.18
N ASN A 401 -45.28 -7.07 -7.79
CA ASN A 401 -45.20 -5.64 -7.58
C ASN A 401 -44.21 -5.29 -6.43
N GLY A 402 -43.20 -4.47 -6.73
CA GLY A 402 -42.13 -4.09 -5.80
C GLY A 402 -40.86 -4.92 -5.90
N ASP A 403 -40.85 -5.98 -6.74
CA ASP A 403 -39.65 -6.78 -6.95
C ASP A 403 -38.59 -6.05 -7.77
N ASN A 404 -37.33 -6.34 -7.47
CA ASN A 404 -36.19 -6.00 -8.29
C ASN A 404 -35.24 -7.21 -8.43
N LEU A 405 -34.39 -7.19 -9.45
CA LEU A 405 -33.47 -8.30 -9.75
C LEU A 405 -32.60 -8.71 -8.56
N TRP A 406 -32.20 -7.78 -7.73
CA TRP A 406 -31.38 -8.05 -6.57
C TRP A 406 -32.13 -8.81 -5.48
N GLN A 407 -33.38 -8.41 -5.19
CA GLN A 407 -34.20 -9.09 -4.18
C GLN A 407 -34.53 -10.51 -4.63
N ILE A 408 -34.85 -10.70 -5.93
CA ILE A 408 -35.10 -12.01 -6.50
C ILE A 408 -33.82 -12.87 -6.46
N ALA A 409 -32.67 -12.31 -6.84
CA ALA A 409 -31.37 -12.97 -6.77
C ALA A 409 -31.02 -13.45 -5.36
N LYS A 410 -31.20 -12.58 -4.36
CA LYS A 410 -30.96 -12.88 -2.95
C LYS A 410 -31.91 -13.96 -2.42
N ALA A 411 -33.22 -13.85 -2.73
CA ALA A 411 -34.22 -14.82 -2.29
C ALA A 411 -34.01 -16.22 -2.85
N HIS A 412 -33.39 -16.31 -4.03
CA HIS A 412 -33.19 -17.59 -4.72
C HIS A 412 -31.71 -18.03 -4.71
N ASN A 413 -30.84 -17.35 -3.98
CA ASN A 413 -29.40 -17.64 -3.86
C ASN A 413 -28.68 -17.77 -5.21
N VAL A 414 -28.94 -16.81 -6.09
CA VAL A 414 -28.33 -16.69 -7.43
C VAL A 414 -27.83 -15.26 -7.65
N SER A 415 -26.93 -15.04 -8.60
CA SER A 415 -26.46 -13.68 -8.88
C SER A 415 -27.43 -12.92 -9.80
N VAL A 416 -27.46 -11.59 -9.69
CA VAL A 416 -28.20 -10.70 -10.60
C VAL A 416 -27.73 -10.91 -12.05
N THR A 417 -26.44 -11.15 -12.23
CA THR A 417 -25.83 -11.44 -13.53
C THR A 417 -26.37 -12.72 -14.13
N ASP A 418 -26.54 -13.76 -13.32
CA ASP A 418 -27.10 -15.03 -13.76
C ASP A 418 -28.56 -14.90 -14.15
N ILE A 419 -29.39 -14.23 -13.35
CA ILE A 419 -30.79 -13.96 -13.71
C ILE A 419 -30.87 -13.24 -15.05
N ARG A 420 -30.05 -12.23 -15.25
CA ARG A 420 -30.01 -11.46 -16.52
C ARG A 420 -29.59 -12.35 -17.69
N ARG A 421 -28.58 -13.17 -17.51
CA ARG A 421 -28.09 -14.13 -18.53
C ARG A 421 -29.13 -15.16 -18.89
N TRP A 422 -29.78 -15.78 -17.90
CA TRP A 422 -30.80 -16.83 -18.14
C TRP A 422 -32.07 -16.31 -18.83
N ASN A 423 -32.32 -15.00 -18.69
CA ASN A 423 -33.54 -14.35 -19.20
C ASN A 423 -33.25 -13.32 -20.31
N ALA A 424 -32.03 -13.27 -20.84
CA ALA A 424 -31.58 -12.32 -21.88
C ALA A 424 -31.97 -10.84 -21.61
N LEU A 425 -31.91 -10.42 -20.32
CA LEU A 425 -32.28 -9.06 -19.94
C LEU A 425 -31.21 -8.06 -20.31
N LYS A 426 -31.56 -7.06 -21.11
CA LYS A 426 -30.64 -5.96 -21.50
C LYS A 426 -30.42 -4.92 -20.39
N GLY A 427 -31.18 -4.96 -19.28
CA GLY A 427 -31.13 -4.01 -18.18
C GLY A 427 -31.70 -4.60 -16.90
N ASN A 428 -31.86 -3.76 -15.85
CA ASN A 428 -32.38 -4.16 -14.54
C ASN A 428 -33.89 -3.96 -14.39
N ALA A 429 -34.58 -3.45 -15.42
CA ALA A 429 -36.01 -3.21 -15.40
C ALA A 429 -36.79 -4.52 -15.53
N LEU A 430 -37.73 -4.76 -14.61
CA LEU A 430 -38.64 -5.88 -14.59
C LEU A 430 -40.08 -5.40 -14.80
N ARG A 431 -40.94 -6.25 -15.40
CA ARG A 431 -42.38 -6.00 -15.49
C ARG A 431 -43.12 -6.90 -14.50
N VAL A 432 -44.10 -6.37 -13.80
CA VAL A 432 -44.97 -7.18 -12.95
C VAL A 432 -45.64 -8.26 -13.82
N GLY A 433 -45.64 -9.52 -13.36
CA GLY A 433 -46.11 -10.66 -14.10
C GLY A 433 -45.10 -11.29 -15.05
N GLN A 434 -43.90 -10.74 -15.19
CA GLN A 434 -42.82 -11.30 -16.00
C GLN A 434 -42.28 -12.60 -15.39
N ASP A 435 -42.19 -13.66 -16.18
CA ASP A 435 -41.60 -14.92 -15.74
C ASP A 435 -40.09 -14.88 -15.94
N LEU A 436 -39.34 -15.13 -14.84
CA LEU A 436 -37.89 -15.26 -14.84
C LEU A 436 -37.49 -16.73 -14.66
N LYS A 437 -36.64 -17.24 -15.54
CA LYS A 437 -35.99 -18.55 -15.37
C LYS A 437 -34.88 -18.41 -14.31
N LEU A 438 -34.97 -19.26 -13.27
CA LEU A 438 -33.98 -19.37 -12.22
C LEU A 438 -33.41 -20.80 -12.27
N GLN A 439 -32.15 -20.95 -12.64
CA GLN A 439 -31.50 -22.27 -12.66
C GLN A 439 -30.84 -22.50 -11.29
N GLY A 440 -31.22 -23.57 -10.60
CA GLY A 440 -30.64 -23.92 -9.31
C GLY A 440 -29.18 -24.32 -9.46
N GLY A 441 -28.28 -23.52 -8.90
CA GLY A 441 -26.86 -23.86 -8.76
C GLY A 441 -26.69 -24.94 -7.69
N ALA A 442 -26.02 -26.05 -8.02
CA ALA A 442 -25.55 -27.01 -7.04
C ALA A 442 -24.47 -26.31 -6.17
N SER A 443 -24.72 -26.38 -4.86
CA SER A 443 -23.82 -25.96 -3.80
C SER A 443 -22.42 -26.56 -3.94
N THR A 444 -21.42 -25.73 -4.00
CA THR A 444 -20.11 -26.05 -3.46
C THR A 444 -19.71 -24.98 -2.46
N GLN A 445 -19.73 -25.40 -1.22
CA GLN A 445 -19.15 -24.81 -0.02
C GLN A 445 -19.17 -23.28 0.09
N ALA A 446 -20.22 -22.76 0.74
CA ALA A 446 -20.23 -21.46 1.36
C ALA A 446 -19.28 -21.50 2.57
N VAL A 447 -18.08 -21.00 2.40
CA VAL A 447 -17.34 -20.44 3.52
C VAL A 447 -18.08 -19.16 3.90
N ALA A 448 -18.59 -19.11 5.13
CA ALA A 448 -19.28 -17.97 5.68
C ALA A 448 -18.37 -16.73 5.63
N ARG A 449 -18.57 -15.88 4.64
CA ARG A 449 -17.99 -14.53 4.61
C ARG A 449 -18.88 -13.67 5.48
N ALA A 450 -18.38 -13.32 6.66
CA ALA A 450 -19.00 -12.33 7.52
C ALA A 450 -19.28 -11.07 6.70
N GLU A 451 -20.53 -10.60 6.70
CA GLU A 451 -20.95 -9.33 6.11
C GLU A 451 -20.12 -8.21 6.75
N ARG A 452 -19.14 -7.68 6.03
CA ARG A 452 -18.57 -6.37 6.34
C ARG A 452 -19.49 -5.33 5.71
N ASP A 453 -20.31 -4.71 6.51
CA ASP A 453 -21.01 -3.47 6.16
C ASP A 453 -19.93 -2.40 5.94
N ASP A 454 -19.57 -2.12 4.70
CA ASP A 454 -18.69 -0.97 4.39
C ASP A 454 -19.46 0.32 4.63
N VAL A 455 -19.24 0.90 5.81
CA VAL A 455 -19.81 2.18 6.20
C VAL A 455 -18.97 3.31 5.62
N THR A 456 -19.57 4.06 4.70
CA THR A 456 -18.97 5.26 4.08
C THR A 456 -19.67 6.51 4.61
N TYR A 457 -18.92 7.60 4.80
CA TYR A 457 -19.44 8.87 5.26
C TYR A 457 -19.45 9.91 4.13
N TYR A 458 -20.61 10.53 3.89
CA TYR A 458 -20.77 11.55 2.87
C TYR A 458 -21.07 12.92 3.50
N LYS A 459 -20.25 13.93 3.17
CA LYS A 459 -20.47 15.31 3.60
C LYS A 459 -21.36 16.04 2.59
N VAL A 460 -22.54 16.44 3.03
CA VAL A 460 -23.56 17.14 2.23
C VAL A 460 -23.00 18.45 1.66
N ARG A 461 -23.19 18.69 0.36
CA ARG A 461 -22.79 19.90 -0.36
C ARG A 461 -23.98 20.83 -0.59
N LYS A 462 -23.72 22.09 -0.89
CA LYS A 462 -24.77 23.06 -1.26
C LYS A 462 -25.51 22.56 -2.52
N GLY A 463 -26.85 22.44 -2.42
CA GLY A 463 -27.69 21.91 -3.50
C GLY A 463 -27.96 20.40 -3.43
N ASP A 464 -27.38 19.66 -2.50
CA ASP A 464 -27.71 18.25 -2.31
C ASP A 464 -29.08 18.07 -1.67
N SER A 465 -29.75 16.99 -2.09
CA SER A 465 -30.97 16.50 -1.42
C SER A 465 -30.82 15.00 -1.15
N LEU A 466 -31.58 14.46 -0.21
CA LEU A 466 -31.57 13.01 0.07
C LEU A 466 -31.82 12.19 -1.19
N HIS A 467 -32.68 12.67 -2.10
CA HIS A 467 -32.95 12.01 -3.37
C HIS A 467 -31.74 12.00 -4.30
N LEU A 468 -31.06 13.16 -4.45
CA LEU A 468 -29.87 13.27 -5.28
C LEU A 468 -28.69 12.43 -4.74
N ILE A 469 -28.52 12.42 -3.41
CA ILE A 469 -27.49 11.61 -2.75
C ILE A 469 -27.80 10.13 -2.91
N ALA A 470 -29.04 9.72 -2.65
CA ALA A 470 -29.47 8.33 -2.85
C ALA A 470 -29.25 7.86 -4.30
N LYS A 471 -29.58 8.71 -5.28
CA LYS A 471 -29.34 8.44 -6.71
C LYS A 471 -27.84 8.36 -7.03
N ARG A 472 -27.02 9.26 -6.49
CA ARG A 472 -25.55 9.32 -6.73
C ARG A 472 -24.85 8.06 -6.23
N PHE A 473 -25.24 7.55 -5.08
CA PHE A 473 -24.65 6.37 -4.47
C PHE A 473 -25.40 5.07 -4.76
N ASN A 474 -26.41 5.13 -5.64
CA ASN A 474 -27.24 3.98 -6.01
C ASN A 474 -27.87 3.26 -4.82
N VAL A 475 -28.29 4.02 -3.80
CA VAL A 475 -28.97 3.50 -2.61
C VAL A 475 -30.41 4.02 -2.55
N GLN A 476 -31.28 3.26 -1.88
CA GLN A 476 -32.66 3.73 -1.70
C GLN A 476 -32.73 4.87 -0.69
N MET A 477 -33.54 5.88 -0.98
CA MET A 477 -33.76 7.03 -0.08
C MET A 477 -34.20 6.57 1.33
N LYS A 478 -35.04 5.53 1.40
CA LYS A 478 -35.50 4.93 2.65
C LYS A 478 -34.34 4.35 3.48
N ASN A 479 -33.39 3.71 2.83
CA ASN A 479 -32.19 3.17 3.47
C ASN A 479 -31.28 4.29 3.95
N LEU A 480 -31.08 5.32 3.12
CA LEU A 480 -30.32 6.50 3.51
C LEU A 480 -30.93 7.20 4.73
N GLN A 481 -32.24 7.28 4.83
CA GLN A 481 -32.95 7.82 5.99
C GLN A 481 -32.81 6.91 7.22
N SER A 482 -32.94 5.60 7.08
CA SER A 482 -32.81 4.65 8.20
C SER A 482 -31.39 4.64 8.79
N TRP A 483 -30.37 4.83 7.97
CA TRP A 483 -28.97 4.94 8.42
C TRP A 483 -28.68 6.29 9.11
N ASN A 484 -29.55 7.29 8.88
CA ASN A 484 -29.40 8.65 9.38
C ASN A 484 -30.68 9.14 10.11
N PRO A 485 -31.12 8.49 11.18
CA PRO A 485 -32.45 8.75 11.80
C PRO A 485 -32.59 10.16 12.38
N ARG A 486 -31.48 10.84 12.65
CA ARG A 486 -31.48 12.23 13.15
C ARG A 486 -31.50 13.30 12.05
N THR A 487 -31.55 12.87 10.78
CA THR A 487 -31.53 13.78 9.63
C THR A 487 -32.95 14.19 9.29
N GLY A 488 -33.28 15.50 9.40
CA GLY A 488 -34.57 16.05 8.98
C GLY A 488 -34.77 16.00 7.46
N LYS A 489 -35.95 16.40 6.98
CA LYS A 489 -36.29 16.44 5.55
C LYS A 489 -35.39 17.40 4.75
N ALA A 490 -34.77 18.39 5.38
CA ALA A 490 -33.86 19.35 4.80
C ALA A 490 -32.41 19.07 5.24
N LEU A 491 -31.51 18.88 4.27
CA LEU A 491 -30.08 18.69 4.51
C LEU A 491 -29.38 20.05 4.67
N LYS A 492 -28.42 20.13 5.58
CA LYS A 492 -27.57 21.31 5.74
C LYS A 492 -26.20 21.05 5.06
N PRO A 493 -25.68 22.00 4.26
CA PRO A 493 -24.31 21.87 3.75
C PRO A 493 -23.33 21.69 4.91
N GLY A 494 -22.42 20.72 4.75
CA GLY A 494 -21.48 20.33 5.80
C GLY A 494 -21.94 19.19 6.72
N GLN A 495 -23.22 18.84 6.72
CA GLN A 495 -23.76 17.70 7.46
C GLN A 495 -23.15 16.40 6.93
N VAL A 496 -22.82 15.47 7.82
CA VAL A 496 -22.27 14.16 7.44
C VAL A 496 -23.38 13.12 7.49
N LEU A 497 -23.53 12.36 6.41
CA LEU A 497 -24.47 11.24 6.30
C LEU A 497 -23.69 9.92 6.27
N THR A 498 -24.22 8.94 6.98
CA THR A 498 -23.74 7.57 6.95
C THR A 498 -24.35 6.85 5.75
N LEU A 499 -23.53 6.23 4.93
CA LEU A 499 -23.91 5.38 3.80
C LEU A 499 -23.41 3.97 4.05
N ARG A 500 -24.23 2.97 3.78
CA ARG A 500 -23.83 1.57 3.73
C ARG A 500 -23.93 1.15 2.27
N LEU A 501 -22.77 1.18 1.59
CA LEU A 501 -22.70 0.86 0.18
C LEU A 501 -22.57 -0.66 0.03
N PRO A 502 -23.36 -1.31 -0.81
CA PRO A 502 -23.11 -2.71 -1.18
C PRO A 502 -21.87 -2.77 -2.07
N ASP A 503 -21.03 -3.79 -1.88
CA ASP A 503 -19.89 -4.13 -2.73
C ASP A 503 -20.28 -4.32 -4.22
#